data_bfdc2c8261722fd6586941d91c4473a7
#
_entry.id   bfdc2c8261722fd6586941d91c4473a7
#
_cell.length_a   1.000
_cell.length_b   1.000
_cell.length_c   1.000
_cell.angle_alpha   90.00
_cell.angle_beta   90.00
_cell.angle_gamma   90.00
#
_symmetry.space_group_name_H-M   'P 1'
#
loop_
_entity.id
_entity.type
_entity.pdbx_description
1 polymer ?
#
loop_
_entity_poly.entity_id
_entity_poly.type
_entity_poly.pdbx_seq_one_letter_code
_entity_poly.pdbx_strand_id
1 'polypeptide(L)'
;MIFKPMQHKAAGLPHNPLKAIVAPRPIGWIASRGSDNSINLAPYSFFNALSDDPAMVMFSVQTDSPYHYKDSLRNVEETGEFVVNIVGEAQFDSMNISSGNFPYGDNEFIHAGLEMVDSDSISVPRVGKVPAALECVHYETLHLPRNAQGGGYIVVIGTVTSIYIDDAVI
;
A
#
# COMPACT_ATOMS: atom_id res chain seq x y z
N MET A 1 -15.78 24.29 16.68
CA MET A 1 -15.97 22.97 17.32
C MET A 1 -14.62 22.38 17.67
N ILE A 2 -14.41 21.91 18.89
CA ILE A 2 -13.16 21.24 19.32
C ILE A 2 -13.55 19.96 20.04
N PHE A 3 -12.89 18.86 19.72
CA PHE A 3 -13.07 17.55 20.36
C PHE A 3 -11.77 16.74 20.31
N LYS A 4 -11.64 15.78 21.22
CA LYS A 4 -10.47 14.86 21.24
C LYS A 4 -10.61 13.80 20.13
N PRO A 5 -9.50 13.26 19.61
CA PRO A 5 -9.55 12.13 18.68
C PRO A 5 -10.47 11.02 19.20
N MET A 6 -11.21 10.38 18.30
CA MET A 6 -12.22 9.32 18.55
C MET A 6 -13.50 9.78 19.30
N GLN A 7 -13.61 11.04 19.72
CA GLN A 7 -14.84 11.59 20.35
C GLN A 7 -15.74 12.35 19.35
N HIS A 8 -15.53 12.19 18.07
CA HIS A 8 -16.28 12.85 17.01
C HIS A 8 -17.80 12.59 17.07
N LYS A 9 -18.23 11.38 17.47
CA LYS A 9 -19.66 11.06 17.60
C LYS A 9 -20.33 11.89 18.70
N ALA A 10 -19.66 12.06 19.85
CA ALA A 10 -20.15 12.92 20.93
C ALA A 10 -20.21 14.40 20.52
N ALA A 11 -19.40 14.82 19.53
CA ALA A 11 -19.41 16.15 18.93
C ALA A 11 -20.43 16.29 17.77
N GLY A 12 -21.28 15.27 17.52
CA GLY A 12 -22.31 15.30 16.49
C GLY A 12 -21.85 14.90 15.09
N LEU A 13 -20.62 14.39 14.93
CA LEU A 13 -20.10 13.94 13.62
C LEU A 13 -20.28 12.42 13.48
N PRO A 14 -20.96 11.92 12.43
CA PRO A 14 -21.20 10.48 12.26
C PRO A 14 -19.93 9.68 11.96
N HIS A 15 -18.96 10.31 11.31
CA HIS A 15 -17.68 9.69 10.88
C HIS A 15 -16.48 10.42 11.45
N ASN A 16 -15.37 9.69 11.64
CA ASN A 16 -14.10 10.29 12.05
C ASN A 16 -13.57 11.22 10.96
N PRO A 17 -13.41 12.53 11.22
CA PRO A 17 -13.04 13.51 10.20
C PRO A 17 -11.56 13.45 9.81
N LEU A 18 -10.70 12.73 10.52
CA LEU A 18 -9.26 12.71 10.25
C LEU A 18 -8.93 12.40 8.79
N LYS A 19 -9.57 11.35 8.24
CA LYS A 19 -9.35 10.96 6.83
C LYS A 19 -9.88 11.97 5.81
N ALA A 20 -10.86 12.79 6.18
CA ALA A 20 -11.40 13.85 5.34
C ALA A 20 -10.56 15.14 5.41
N ILE A 21 -9.96 15.42 6.57
CA ILE A 21 -9.11 16.60 6.78
C ILE A 21 -7.74 16.39 6.12
N VAL A 22 -7.16 15.18 6.28
CA VAL A 22 -5.90 14.81 5.64
C VAL A 22 -6.18 14.27 4.24
N ALA A 23 -6.42 15.18 3.31
CA ALA A 23 -6.75 14.90 1.91
C ALA A 23 -6.29 16.08 1.01
N PRO A 24 -5.99 15.86 -0.29
CA PRO A 24 -5.92 14.56 -0.95
C PRO A 24 -4.76 13.71 -0.44
N ARG A 25 -4.93 12.39 -0.48
CA ARG A 25 -3.85 11.43 -0.22
C ARG A 25 -3.51 10.71 -1.51
N PRO A 26 -2.22 10.53 -1.84
CA PRO A 26 -1.82 9.66 -2.93
C PRO A 26 -2.17 8.20 -2.60
N ILE A 27 -2.37 7.37 -3.61
CA ILE A 27 -2.56 5.94 -3.48
C ILE A 27 -1.25 5.25 -3.88
N GLY A 28 -0.64 4.53 -2.94
CA GLY A 28 0.37 3.53 -3.24
C GLY A 28 -0.34 2.19 -3.53
N TRP A 29 -0.31 1.74 -4.78
CA TRP A 29 -0.84 0.45 -5.16
C TRP A 29 0.27 -0.58 -5.07
N ILE A 30 0.31 -1.27 -3.94
CA ILE A 30 1.45 -2.08 -3.52
C ILE A 30 1.31 -3.49 -4.07
N ALA A 31 2.25 -3.88 -4.94
CA ALA A 31 2.48 -5.28 -5.30
C ALA A 31 3.56 -5.87 -4.38
N SER A 32 3.39 -7.11 -3.97
CA SER A 32 4.34 -7.84 -3.14
C SER A 32 4.31 -9.33 -3.47
N ARG A 33 5.41 -10.03 -3.15
CA ARG A 33 5.56 -11.48 -3.35
C ARG A 33 5.83 -12.15 -2.02
N GLY A 34 5.07 -13.21 -1.70
CA GLY A 34 5.32 -14.07 -0.55
C GLY A 34 6.51 -15.01 -0.77
N SER A 35 7.04 -15.56 0.32
CA SER A 35 8.11 -16.57 0.29
C SER A 35 7.68 -17.87 -0.41
N ASP A 36 6.38 -18.12 -0.53
CA ASP A 36 5.76 -19.21 -1.28
C ASP A 36 5.50 -18.87 -2.77
N ASN A 37 5.98 -17.71 -3.25
CA ASN A 37 5.73 -17.14 -4.57
C ASN A 37 4.28 -16.67 -4.82
N SER A 38 3.42 -16.62 -3.83
CA SER A 38 2.12 -15.95 -3.96
C SER A 38 2.31 -14.47 -4.28
N ILE A 39 1.45 -13.91 -5.12
CA ILE A 39 1.50 -12.49 -5.49
C ILE A 39 0.28 -11.79 -4.89
N ASN A 40 0.50 -10.64 -4.28
CA ASN A 40 -0.55 -9.81 -3.71
C ASN A 40 -0.48 -8.39 -4.29
N LEU A 41 -1.66 -7.75 -4.46
CA LEU A 41 -1.78 -6.39 -4.94
C LEU A 41 -2.89 -5.66 -4.17
N ALA A 42 -2.53 -4.64 -3.39
CA ALA A 42 -3.49 -3.90 -2.57
C ALA A 42 -3.21 -2.38 -2.57
N PRO A 43 -4.26 -1.53 -2.63
CA PRO A 43 -4.11 -0.07 -2.57
C PRO A 43 -4.05 0.44 -1.12
N TYR A 44 -3.14 1.38 -0.87
CA TYR A 44 -2.97 2.05 0.41
C TYR A 44 -3.03 3.56 0.25
N SER A 45 -3.98 4.20 0.95
CA SER A 45 -4.11 5.67 0.94
C SER A 45 -3.32 6.37 2.06
N PHE A 46 -2.72 5.62 2.98
CA PHE A 46 -1.69 6.12 3.88
C PHE A 46 -0.33 5.80 3.26
N PHE A 47 -0.01 6.52 2.20
CA PHE A 47 1.19 6.39 1.38
C PHE A 47 1.79 7.77 1.15
N ASN A 48 3.12 7.89 1.19
CA ASN A 48 3.83 9.11 0.80
C ASN A 48 5.31 8.85 0.51
N ALA A 49 5.96 9.82 -0.17
CA ALA A 49 7.41 9.94 -0.20
C ALA A 49 7.92 10.46 1.15
N LEU A 50 9.08 9.95 1.58
CA LEU A 50 9.76 10.38 2.81
C LEU A 50 11.02 11.19 2.52
N SER A 51 11.76 10.84 1.46
CA SER A 51 13.02 11.45 1.08
C SER A 51 13.21 11.32 -0.42
N ASP A 52 13.95 12.23 -1.03
CA ASP A 52 14.37 12.20 -2.44
C ASP A 52 15.83 11.76 -2.63
N ASP A 53 16.68 11.92 -1.61
CA ASP A 53 18.06 11.45 -1.62
C ASP A 53 18.49 11.00 -0.19
N PRO A 54 18.58 9.68 0.08
CA PRO A 54 18.13 8.58 -0.79
C PRO A 54 16.61 8.60 -1.02
N ALA A 55 16.18 8.17 -2.21
CA ALA A 55 14.76 8.11 -2.54
C ALA A 55 14.05 7.05 -1.68
N MET A 56 13.09 7.48 -0.86
CA MET A 56 12.38 6.62 0.08
C MET A 56 10.88 6.90 0.09
N VAL A 57 10.11 5.84 0.25
CA VAL A 57 8.65 5.88 0.35
C VAL A 57 8.15 5.12 1.56
N MET A 58 6.93 5.42 2.00
CA MET A 58 6.27 4.63 3.04
C MET A 58 4.81 4.35 2.68
N PHE A 59 4.30 3.22 3.17
CA PHE A 59 2.87 2.97 3.25
C PHE A 59 2.50 2.41 4.62
N SER A 60 1.25 2.64 5.04
CA SER A 60 0.80 2.22 6.37
C SER A 60 -0.33 1.20 6.25
N VAL A 61 -0.14 0.07 6.91
CA VAL A 61 -1.05 -1.07 6.92
C VAL A 61 -1.87 -1.05 8.20
N GLN A 62 -3.19 -1.12 8.08
CA GLN A 62 -4.06 -1.30 9.24
C GLN A 62 -4.11 -2.78 9.64
N THR A 63 -3.99 -3.05 10.93
CA THR A 63 -4.16 -4.38 11.53
C THR A 63 -5.29 -4.34 12.55
N ASP A 64 -6.18 -5.33 12.54
CA ASP A 64 -7.30 -5.40 13.49
C ASP A 64 -6.91 -6.14 14.77
N SER A 65 -5.82 -6.92 14.71
CA SER A 65 -5.27 -7.65 15.85
C SER A 65 -3.76 -7.83 15.69
N PRO A 66 -3.03 -8.13 16.78
CA PRO A 66 -1.59 -8.46 16.70
C PRO A 66 -1.29 -9.73 15.90
N TYR A 67 -2.31 -10.54 15.61
CA TYR A 67 -2.17 -11.83 14.92
C TYR A 67 -2.68 -11.83 13.49
N HIS A 68 -3.29 -10.72 13.03
CA HIS A 68 -3.82 -10.61 11.67
C HIS A 68 -2.93 -9.68 10.84
N TYR A 69 -2.02 -10.28 10.09
CA TYR A 69 -1.16 -9.58 9.14
C TYR A 69 -1.86 -9.48 7.79
N LYS A 70 -1.83 -8.30 7.19
CA LYS A 70 -2.17 -8.13 5.77
C LYS A 70 -1.05 -8.75 4.91
N ASP A 71 -1.42 -9.33 3.78
CA ASP A 71 -0.49 -10.05 2.90
C ASP A 71 0.67 -9.17 2.44
N SER A 72 0.39 -7.91 2.06
CA SER A 72 1.45 -6.96 1.70
C SER A 72 2.51 -6.77 2.80
N LEU A 73 2.09 -6.69 4.07
CA LEU A 73 3.03 -6.54 5.18
C LEU A 73 3.86 -7.81 5.36
N ARG A 74 3.17 -8.98 5.42
CA ARG A 74 3.85 -10.28 5.55
C ARG A 74 4.87 -10.48 4.44
N ASN A 75 4.44 -10.30 3.19
CA ASN A 75 5.29 -10.52 2.03
C ASN A 75 6.53 -9.63 2.06
N VAL A 76 6.37 -8.34 2.37
CA VAL A 76 7.51 -7.41 2.45
C VAL A 76 8.47 -7.77 3.58
N GLU A 77 7.97 -8.19 4.75
CA GLU A 77 8.83 -8.61 5.85
C GLU A 77 9.57 -9.93 5.56
N GLU A 78 8.95 -10.85 4.79
CA GLU A 78 9.55 -12.13 4.43
C GLU A 78 10.55 -12.03 3.28
N THR A 79 10.27 -11.20 2.26
CA THR A 79 11.06 -11.18 1.02
C THR A 79 11.91 -9.92 0.86
N GLY A 80 11.58 -8.86 1.57
CA GLY A 80 12.32 -7.60 1.52
C GLY A 80 12.05 -6.74 0.30
N GLU A 81 11.04 -7.05 -0.53
CA GLU A 81 10.79 -6.37 -1.80
C GLU A 81 9.32 -6.00 -1.98
N PHE A 82 9.05 -4.88 -2.66
CA PHE A 82 7.71 -4.48 -3.10
C PHE A 82 7.78 -3.48 -4.25
N VAL A 83 6.67 -3.37 -5.00
CA VAL A 83 6.48 -2.34 -6.02
C VAL A 83 5.37 -1.40 -5.59
N VAL A 84 5.60 -0.10 -5.72
CA VAL A 84 4.55 0.91 -5.67
C VAL A 84 4.13 1.24 -7.08
N ASN A 85 2.93 0.86 -7.48
CA ASN A 85 2.36 1.26 -8.76
C ASN A 85 1.55 2.56 -8.57
N ILE A 86 1.69 3.50 -9.49
CA ILE A 86 0.87 4.71 -9.55
C ILE A 86 -0.38 4.43 -10.37
N VAL A 87 -1.54 4.66 -9.77
CA VAL A 87 -2.84 4.37 -10.43
C VAL A 87 -3.14 5.44 -11.44
N GLY A 88 -3.27 5.08 -12.71
CA GLY A 88 -3.84 5.93 -13.75
C GLY A 88 -5.38 5.85 -13.78
N GLU A 89 -6.02 6.78 -14.48
CA GLU A 89 -7.48 6.80 -14.63
C GLU A 89 -8.02 5.49 -15.21
N ALA A 90 -7.32 4.91 -16.19
CA ALA A 90 -7.73 3.66 -16.84
C ALA A 90 -7.68 2.43 -15.90
N GLN A 91 -6.94 2.48 -14.80
CA GLN A 91 -6.83 1.39 -13.82
C GLN A 91 -7.70 1.59 -12.58
N PHE A 92 -8.51 2.65 -12.51
CA PHE A 92 -9.29 2.99 -11.31
C PHE A 92 -10.20 1.85 -10.84
N ASP A 93 -10.97 1.25 -11.75
CA ASP A 93 -11.88 0.15 -11.43
C ASP A 93 -11.12 -1.11 -11.00
N SER A 94 -10.05 -1.46 -11.68
CA SER A 94 -9.19 -2.60 -11.33
C SER A 94 -8.52 -2.41 -9.97
N MET A 95 -8.08 -1.20 -9.65
CA MET A 95 -7.54 -0.86 -8.33
C MET A 95 -8.62 -1.04 -7.24
N ASN A 96 -9.86 -0.62 -7.49
CA ASN A 96 -10.96 -0.82 -6.55
C ASN A 96 -11.28 -2.31 -6.35
N ILE A 97 -11.25 -3.13 -7.40
CA ILE A 97 -11.42 -4.59 -7.29
C ILE A 97 -10.33 -5.17 -6.38
N SER A 98 -9.06 -4.79 -6.57
CA SER A 98 -7.93 -5.28 -5.76
C SER A 98 -7.98 -4.84 -4.29
N SER A 99 -8.85 -3.89 -3.92
CA SER A 99 -9.07 -3.48 -2.52
C SER A 99 -9.96 -4.44 -1.72
N GLY A 100 -10.50 -5.48 -2.37
CA GLY A 100 -11.36 -6.49 -1.75
C GLY A 100 -10.65 -7.28 -0.64
N ASN A 101 -11.45 -8.00 0.15
CA ASN A 101 -10.89 -8.94 1.11
C ASN A 101 -10.79 -10.31 0.45
N PHE A 102 -9.60 -10.69 0.04
CA PHE A 102 -9.29 -11.99 -0.54
C PHE A 102 -8.60 -12.88 0.51
N PRO A 103 -8.75 -14.22 0.42
CA PRO A 103 -7.94 -15.14 1.21
C PRO A 103 -6.44 -14.99 0.91
N TYR A 104 -5.60 -15.33 1.88
CA TYR A 104 -4.14 -15.34 1.67
C TYR A 104 -3.77 -16.26 0.50
N GLY A 105 -2.89 -15.77 -0.37
CA GLY A 105 -2.44 -16.48 -1.56
C GLY A 105 -3.32 -16.29 -2.80
N ASP A 106 -4.49 -15.69 -2.68
CA ASP A 106 -5.25 -15.25 -3.85
C ASP A 106 -4.51 -14.11 -4.55
N ASN A 107 -4.58 -14.12 -5.88
CA ASN A 107 -3.85 -13.15 -6.69
C ASN A 107 -4.82 -12.08 -7.22
N GLU A 108 -4.76 -10.87 -6.65
CA GLU A 108 -5.64 -9.76 -7.03
C GLU A 108 -5.41 -9.27 -8.47
N PHE A 109 -4.23 -9.49 -9.06
CA PHE A 109 -4.00 -9.20 -10.48
C PHE A 109 -4.99 -9.99 -11.36
N ILE A 110 -5.21 -11.27 -11.03
CA ILE A 110 -6.14 -12.13 -11.77
C ILE A 110 -7.58 -11.63 -11.59
N HIS A 111 -7.99 -11.37 -10.34
CA HIS A 111 -9.34 -10.89 -10.04
C HIS A 111 -9.65 -9.54 -10.69
N ALA A 112 -8.65 -8.66 -10.76
CA ALA A 112 -8.79 -7.33 -11.37
C ALA A 112 -8.52 -7.31 -12.88
N GLY A 113 -8.19 -8.45 -13.51
CA GLY A 113 -7.90 -8.55 -14.93
C GLY A 113 -6.66 -7.77 -15.37
N LEU A 114 -5.63 -7.73 -14.51
CA LEU A 114 -4.41 -6.96 -14.72
C LEU A 114 -3.27 -7.83 -15.25
N GLU A 115 -2.47 -7.25 -16.11
CA GLU A 115 -1.22 -7.82 -16.58
C GLU A 115 -0.12 -7.63 -15.53
N MET A 116 0.64 -8.68 -15.28
CA MET A 116 1.90 -8.61 -14.51
C MET A 116 3.06 -8.43 -15.48
N VAL A 117 3.91 -7.45 -15.21
CA VAL A 117 5.14 -7.19 -15.98
C VAL A 117 6.32 -7.27 -15.02
N ASP A 118 7.37 -7.98 -15.43
CA ASP A 118 8.56 -8.13 -14.60
C ASP A 118 9.18 -6.76 -14.27
N SER A 119 9.66 -6.65 -13.06
CA SER A 119 10.47 -5.52 -12.60
C SER A 119 11.91 -5.65 -13.08
N ASP A 120 12.67 -4.56 -13.06
CA ASP A 120 14.05 -4.52 -13.51
C ASP A 120 15.06 -4.91 -12.40
N SER A 121 14.84 -4.43 -11.18
CA SER A 121 15.80 -4.56 -10.07
C SER A 121 15.38 -5.54 -8.97
N ILE A 122 14.12 -5.99 -8.97
CA ILE A 122 13.55 -6.87 -7.92
C ILE A 122 12.69 -7.98 -8.51
N SER A 123 12.33 -8.97 -7.69
CA SER A 123 11.55 -10.14 -8.13
C SER A 123 10.03 -9.91 -8.17
N VAL A 124 9.52 -8.86 -7.55
CA VAL A 124 8.09 -8.53 -7.49
C VAL A 124 7.64 -7.89 -8.80
N PRO A 125 6.59 -8.39 -9.47
CA PRO A 125 6.11 -7.80 -10.71
C PRO A 125 5.39 -6.46 -10.46
N ARG A 126 5.46 -5.55 -11.43
CA ARG A 126 4.60 -4.36 -11.49
C ARG A 126 3.30 -4.62 -12.25
N VAL A 127 2.34 -3.74 -12.07
CA VAL A 127 1.12 -3.71 -12.90
C VAL A 127 1.46 -3.20 -14.29
N GLY A 128 0.98 -3.88 -15.32
CA GLY A 128 1.11 -3.44 -16.71
C GLY A 128 0.33 -2.14 -16.98
N LYS A 129 0.84 -1.30 -17.87
CA LYS A 129 0.19 -0.07 -18.37
C LYS A 129 -0.13 0.97 -17.27
N VAL A 130 0.57 0.94 -16.14
CA VAL A 130 0.52 2.05 -15.18
C VAL A 130 1.39 3.21 -15.66
N PRO A 131 1.05 4.48 -15.34
CA PRO A 131 1.83 5.62 -15.75
C PRO A 131 3.25 5.65 -15.14
N ALA A 132 3.40 5.10 -13.93
CA ALA A 132 4.70 4.98 -13.28
C ALA A 132 4.67 3.87 -12.21
N ALA A 133 5.85 3.34 -11.88
CA ALA A 133 6.02 2.43 -10.75
C ALA A 133 7.39 2.66 -10.08
N LEU A 134 7.47 2.36 -8.79
CA LEU A 134 8.69 2.43 -7.99
C LEU A 134 9.01 1.02 -7.50
N GLU A 135 10.17 0.51 -7.86
CA GLU A 135 10.70 -0.75 -7.32
C GLU A 135 11.42 -0.45 -6.02
N CYS A 136 11.08 -1.18 -4.97
CA CYS A 136 11.52 -0.84 -3.63
C CYS A 136 12.09 -2.07 -2.91
N VAL A 137 13.14 -1.83 -2.13
CA VAL A 137 13.61 -2.77 -1.10
C VAL A 137 13.19 -2.27 0.27
N HIS A 138 12.79 -3.20 1.12
CA HIS A 138 12.38 -2.92 2.49
C HIS A 138 13.54 -2.31 3.28
N TYR A 139 13.28 -1.21 3.97
CA TYR A 139 14.23 -0.55 4.84
C TYR A 139 13.91 -0.80 6.33
N GLU A 140 12.67 -0.51 6.74
CA GLU A 140 12.25 -0.62 8.14
C GLU A 140 10.73 -0.80 8.26
N THR A 141 10.31 -1.50 9.30
CA THR A 141 8.90 -1.62 9.71
C THR A 141 8.70 -0.99 11.08
N LEU A 142 7.86 0.05 11.16
CA LEU A 142 7.54 0.75 12.41
C LEU A 142 6.17 0.36 12.93
N HIS A 143 6.13 -0.25 14.12
CA HIS A 143 4.88 -0.55 14.81
C HIS A 143 4.38 0.68 15.58
N LEU A 144 3.28 1.27 15.14
CA LEU A 144 2.65 2.40 15.85
C LEU A 144 1.88 1.92 17.10
N PRO A 145 1.62 2.82 18.06
CA PRO A 145 0.84 2.47 19.26
C PRO A 145 -0.49 1.82 18.91
N ARG A 146 -0.82 0.73 19.60
CA ARG A 146 -2.08 0.00 19.42
C ARG A 146 -3.23 0.68 20.16
N ASN A 147 -4.44 0.53 19.64
CA ASN A 147 -5.67 0.94 20.34
C ASN A 147 -6.03 -0.06 21.45
N ALA A 148 -7.05 0.27 22.24
CA ALA A 148 -7.50 -0.57 23.38
C ALA A 148 -8.00 -1.96 22.97
N GLN A 149 -8.36 -2.18 21.71
CA GLN A 149 -8.78 -3.46 21.14
C GLN A 149 -7.62 -4.27 20.56
N GLY A 150 -6.37 -3.76 20.62
CA GLY A 150 -5.18 -4.41 20.12
C GLY A 150 -4.89 -4.16 18.63
N GLY A 151 -5.81 -3.52 17.92
CA GLY A 151 -5.59 -3.09 16.53
C GLY A 151 -4.72 -1.84 16.44
N GLY A 152 -4.17 -1.57 15.27
CA GLY A 152 -3.30 -0.42 15.06
C GLY A 152 -2.86 -0.26 13.63
N TYR A 153 -1.78 0.49 13.44
CA TYR A 153 -1.14 0.68 12.15
C TYR A 153 0.34 0.31 12.23
N ILE A 154 0.83 -0.22 11.13
CA ILE A 154 2.23 -0.57 10.94
C ILE A 154 2.70 0.18 9.69
N VAL A 155 3.78 0.93 9.80
CA VAL A 155 4.37 1.68 8.69
C VAL A 155 5.50 0.87 8.08
N VAL A 156 5.42 0.59 6.80
CA VAL A 156 6.49 -0.02 6.01
C VAL A 156 7.23 1.10 5.28
N ILE A 157 8.54 1.12 5.42
CA ILE A 157 9.43 2.07 4.74
C ILE A 157 10.30 1.29 3.75
N GLY A 158 10.42 1.79 2.54
CA GLY A 158 11.29 1.21 1.51
C GLY A 158 12.18 2.25 0.84
N THR A 159 13.35 1.79 0.41
CA THR A 159 14.26 2.54 -0.46
C THR A 159 13.90 2.22 -1.91
N VAL A 160 13.73 3.23 -2.73
CA VAL A 160 13.48 3.09 -4.18
C VAL A 160 14.77 2.71 -4.87
N THR A 161 14.77 1.60 -5.60
CA THR A 161 15.93 1.07 -6.34
C THR A 161 15.82 1.29 -7.85
N SER A 162 14.59 1.38 -8.37
CA SER A 162 14.34 1.68 -9.79
C SER A 162 13.01 2.42 -9.94
N ILE A 163 12.90 3.23 -10.98
CA ILE A 163 11.71 4.02 -11.31
C ILE A 163 11.33 3.71 -12.76
N TYR A 164 10.14 3.16 -12.94
CA TYR A 164 9.51 3.02 -14.25
C TYR A 164 8.60 4.21 -14.52
N ILE A 165 8.67 4.78 -15.71
CA ILE A 165 7.74 5.79 -16.23
C ILE A 165 7.34 5.35 -17.65
N ASP A 166 6.04 5.36 -17.93
CA ASP A 166 5.53 5.07 -19.27
C ASP A 166 5.87 6.24 -20.22
N ASP A 167 6.43 5.96 -21.39
CA ASP A 167 6.80 6.98 -22.37
C ASP A 167 5.63 7.87 -22.81
N ALA A 168 4.39 7.37 -22.69
CA ALA A 168 3.19 8.14 -23.02
C ALA A 168 2.89 9.29 -22.04
N VAL A 169 3.55 9.35 -20.88
CA VAL A 169 3.35 10.41 -19.88
C VAL A 169 4.54 11.37 -19.78
N ILE A 170 5.57 11.18 -20.62
CA ILE A 170 6.72 12.06 -20.81
C ILE A 170 6.48 12.93 -22.04
#